data_8d2c113e1a37cd76d10b847abcce7e42
#
_entry.id   8d2c113e1a37cd76d10b847abcce7e42
#
_cell.length_a   1.000
_cell.length_b   1.000
_cell.length_c   1.000
_cell.angle_alpha   90.00
_cell.angle_beta   90.00
_cell.angle_gamma   90.00
#
_symmetry.space_group_name_H-M   'P 1'
#
loop_
_entity.id
_entity.type
_entity.pdbx_description
1 polymer ?
#
loop_
_entity_poly.entity_id
_entity_poly.type
_entity_poly.pdbx_seq_one_letter_code
_entity_poly.pdbx_strand_id
1 'polypeptide(L)'
;GGAFRTIFSCGVMDAFLEKNIMPDYIIGVSAGAAYGVSYASRQPGRNLKIILDYCDDKRYMGINNLLNPKNKCYYGLDFAYDTIPNKLVPFDYDEFDKYHGEFYAVVTNVLTGEPEYMKYTTADRNNLILKATCALPILFPNIYINDTPYLDGGLSDSIPYEKAFEDGCDRVVVVLTREPGYKKSTTSSTKAMARAYHRYPNIAIDLVKRAGRYNHSLKKLRRLEKEGKVIVIRPDSTEGFSRLERDKEKILNMYDEGYAKGIDISGKVAEFFAK
;
A
#
# COMPACT_ATOMS: atom_id res chain seq x y z
N GLY A 1 0.57 1.59 -3.16
CA GLY A 1 1.53 0.61 -2.65
C GLY A 1 2.85 0.59 -3.41
N GLY A 2 3.83 -0.12 -2.89
CA GLY A 2 5.17 -0.14 -3.52
C GLY A 2 6.28 -0.61 -2.57
N ALA A 3 5.93 -1.38 -1.56
CA ALA A 3 6.79 -1.77 -0.45
C ALA A 3 7.45 -0.52 0.18
N PHE A 4 8.77 -0.45 0.38
CA PHE A 4 9.40 0.69 1.06
C PHE A 4 9.32 2.03 0.30
N ARG A 5 9.05 2.04 -1.01
CA ARG A 5 8.76 3.32 -1.68
C ARG A 5 7.51 4.03 -1.16
N THR A 6 6.64 3.30 -0.48
CA THR A 6 5.44 3.88 0.15
C THR A 6 5.78 4.81 1.33
N ILE A 7 7.06 4.88 1.74
CA ILE A 7 7.52 5.85 2.74
C ILE A 7 7.30 7.30 2.28
N PHE A 8 7.34 7.58 0.97
CA PHE A 8 6.91 8.85 0.41
C PHE A 8 5.46 9.17 0.79
N SER A 9 4.55 8.18 0.67
CA SER A 9 3.14 8.37 1.05
C SER A 9 2.99 8.58 2.55
N CYS A 10 3.88 8.01 3.37
CA CYS A 10 3.86 8.25 4.83
C CYS A 10 4.16 9.71 5.15
N GLY A 11 5.15 10.31 4.48
CA GLY A 11 5.43 11.74 4.62
C GLY A 11 4.24 12.61 4.22
N VAL A 12 3.58 12.32 3.10
CA VAL A 12 2.36 13.03 2.67
C VAL A 12 1.25 12.91 3.70
N MET A 13 1.00 11.69 4.22
CA MET A 13 -0.04 11.44 5.21
C MET A 13 0.25 12.18 6.53
N ASP A 14 1.49 12.19 6.99
CA ASP A 14 1.88 12.89 8.21
C ASP A 14 1.74 14.42 8.07
N ALA A 15 2.08 14.98 6.90
CA ALA A 15 1.82 16.38 6.58
C ALA A 15 0.31 16.70 6.59
N PHE A 16 -0.52 15.80 6.08
CA PHE A 16 -1.97 15.96 6.10
C PHE A 16 -2.53 15.90 7.53
N LEU A 17 -1.99 15.03 8.39
CA LEU A 17 -2.36 15.01 9.82
C LEU A 17 -2.02 16.33 10.51
N GLU A 18 -0.85 16.91 10.25
CA GLU A 18 -0.47 18.22 10.78
C GLU A 18 -1.44 19.34 10.36
N LYS A 19 -1.96 19.27 9.14
CA LYS A 19 -2.94 20.23 8.59
C LYS A 19 -4.38 19.84 8.86
N ASN A 20 -4.64 18.83 9.70
CA ASN A 20 -5.97 18.31 10.01
C ASN A 20 -6.80 17.92 8.78
N ILE A 21 -6.15 17.44 7.72
CA ILE A 21 -6.81 16.90 6.53
C ILE A 21 -7.07 15.42 6.77
N MET A 22 -8.33 15.02 6.79
CA MET A 22 -8.76 13.63 6.94
C MET A 22 -9.94 13.36 6.00
N PRO A 23 -9.78 12.50 5.00
CA PRO A 23 -10.86 12.15 4.09
C PRO A 23 -11.85 11.19 4.74
N ASP A 24 -13.09 11.17 4.25
CA ASP A 24 -14.14 10.23 4.71
C ASP A 24 -13.99 8.83 4.11
N TYR A 25 -13.14 8.66 3.11
CA TYR A 25 -12.88 7.39 2.44
C TYR A 25 -11.38 7.24 2.17
N ILE A 26 -10.83 6.13 2.61
CA ILE A 26 -9.43 5.76 2.37
C ILE A 26 -9.40 4.38 1.73
N ILE A 27 -8.70 4.25 0.60
CA ILE A 27 -8.46 2.95 -0.02
C ILE A 27 -6.96 2.77 -0.28
N GLY A 28 -6.41 1.68 0.22
CA GLY A 28 -4.99 1.37 0.12
C GLY A 28 -4.71 0.04 -0.55
N VAL A 29 -3.51 -0.10 -1.10
CA VAL A 29 -3.02 -1.33 -1.73
C VAL A 29 -1.68 -1.69 -1.14
N SER A 30 -1.49 -2.93 -0.67
CA SER A 30 -0.20 -3.39 -0.15
C SER A 30 0.31 -2.47 0.97
N ALA A 31 1.55 -2.05 0.94
CA ALA A 31 2.11 -1.10 1.90
C ALA A 31 1.29 0.20 2.03
N GLY A 32 0.53 0.59 0.98
CA GLY A 32 -0.37 1.75 1.06
C GLY A 32 -1.52 1.56 2.06
N ALA A 33 -2.07 0.35 2.16
CA ALA A 33 -3.04 0.01 3.20
C ALA A 33 -2.35 -0.17 4.56
N ALA A 34 -1.25 -0.95 4.61
CA ALA A 34 -0.54 -1.23 5.86
C ALA A 34 -0.02 0.02 6.58
N TYR A 35 0.33 1.07 5.84
CA TYR A 35 0.73 2.35 6.42
C TYR A 35 -0.44 3.32 6.57
N GLY A 36 -1.45 3.22 5.71
CA GLY A 36 -2.65 4.05 5.75
C GLY A 36 -3.44 3.92 7.05
N VAL A 37 -3.42 2.75 7.70
CA VAL A 37 -4.07 2.58 9.01
C VAL A 37 -3.48 3.51 10.08
N SER A 38 -2.17 3.82 10.03
CA SER A 38 -1.55 4.79 10.95
C SER A 38 -2.02 6.22 10.69
N TYR A 39 -2.35 6.55 9.45
CA TYR A 39 -2.98 7.83 9.10
C TYR A 39 -4.41 7.93 9.66
N ALA A 40 -5.22 6.90 9.44
CA ALA A 40 -6.58 6.84 9.97
C ALA A 40 -6.64 6.87 11.51
N SER A 41 -5.65 6.28 12.18
CA SER A 41 -5.51 6.32 13.65
C SER A 41 -4.72 7.53 14.15
N ARG A 42 -4.49 8.57 13.33
CA ARG A 42 -3.81 9.82 13.70
C ARG A 42 -2.47 9.63 14.40
N GLN A 43 -1.66 8.69 13.93
CA GLN A 43 -0.33 8.37 14.50
C GLN A 43 0.80 8.87 13.57
N PRO A 44 1.11 10.19 13.55
CA PRO A 44 2.19 10.72 12.72
C PRO A 44 3.55 10.14 13.15
N GLY A 45 4.45 9.95 12.20
CA GLY A 45 5.79 9.39 12.41
C GLY A 45 5.83 7.89 12.70
N ARG A 46 4.70 7.24 13.02
CA ARG A 46 4.68 5.82 13.39
C ARG A 46 5.27 4.93 12.30
N ASN A 47 4.88 5.14 11.05
CA ASN A 47 5.36 4.35 9.92
C ASN A 47 6.86 4.56 9.65
N LEU A 48 7.33 5.81 9.74
CA LEU A 48 8.75 6.13 9.60
C LEU A 48 9.56 5.42 10.68
N LYS A 49 9.10 5.50 11.95
CA LYS A 49 9.74 4.82 13.07
C LYS A 49 9.84 3.31 12.82
N ILE A 50 8.77 2.65 12.40
CA ILE A 50 8.78 1.20 12.10
C ILE A 50 9.83 0.87 11.03
N ILE A 51 9.88 1.64 9.95
CA ILE A 51 10.82 1.35 8.86
C ILE A 51 12.27 1.58 9.31
N LEU A 52 12.56 2.70 9.97
CA LEU A 52 13.92 3.01 10.44
C LEU A 52 14.42 2.03 11.52
N ASP A 53 13.55 1.58 12.41
CA ASP A 53 13.93 0.67 13.47
C ASP A 53 14.12 -0.77 12.97
N TYR A 54 13.37 -1.19 11.93
CA TYR A 54 13.28 -2.60 11.53
C TYR A 54 13.64 -2.92 10.07
N CYS A 55 14.06 -1.95 9.24
CA CYS A 55 14.44 -2.24 7.84
C CYS A 55 15.64 -3.21 7.76
N ASP A 56 16.51 -3.24 8.77
CA ASP A 56 17.65 -4.15 8.88
C ASP A 56 17.40 -5.36 9.79
N ASP A 57 16.26 -5.42 10.49
CA ASP A 57 15.96 -6.51 11.41
C ASP A 57 15.61 -7.79 10.65
N LYS A 58 16.37 -8.85 10.91
CA LYS A 58 16.19 -10.17 10.29
C LYS A 58 14.83 -10.81 10.64
N ARG A 59 14.22 -10.40 11.76
CA ARG A 59 12.87 -10.85 12.14
C ARG A 59 11.81 -10.19 11.25
N TYR A 60 12.04 -8.93 10.81
CA TYR A 60 11.17 -8.23 9.90
C TYR A 60 11.31 -8.75 8.47
N MET A 61 12.56 -8.86 7.97
CA MET A 61 12.88 -9.37 6.64
C MET A 61 14.16 -10.17 6.66
N GLY A 62 14.10 -11.47 6.29
CA GLY A 62 15.30 -12.30 6.26
C GLY A 62 15.04 -13.71 5.75
N ILE A 63 16.10 -14.35 5.24
CA ILE A 63 16.08 -15.72 4.73
C ILE A 63 15.67 -16.71 5.83
N ASN A 64 16.03 -16.45 7.08
CA ASN A 64 15.69 -17.31 8.22
C ASN A 64 14.16 -17.44 8.41
N ASN A 65 13.39 -16.45 8.00
CA ASN A 65 11.93 -16.51 8.05
C ASN A 65 11.35 -17.57 7.10
N LEU A 66 12.03 -17.88 5.98
CA LEU A 66 11.64 -18.95 5.05
C LEU A 66 11.81 -20.35 5.66
N LEU A 67 12.75 -20.50 6.61
CA LEU A 67 13.00 -21.77 7.31
C LEU A 67 12.02 -22.02 8.44
N ASN A 68 11.27 -20.99 8.88
CA ASN A 68 10.24 -21.14 9.91
C ASN A 68 9.01 -21.83 9.34
N PRO A 69 8.66 -23.06 9.80
CA PRO A 69 7.53 -23.82 9.25
C PRO A 69 6.17 -23.12 9.40
N LYS A 70 6.03 -22.20 10.38
CA LYS A 70 4.82 -21.41 10.59
C LYS A 70 4.74 -20.16 9.71
N ASN A 71 5.88 -19.66 9.23
CA ASN A 71 5.93 -18.41 8.47
C ASN A 71 6.11 -18.66 6.96
N LYS A 72 7.08 -19.50 6.56
CA LYS A 72 7.43 -19.84 5.16
C LYS A 72 7.45 -18.66 4.19
N CYS A 73 7.86 -17.49 4.67
CA CYS A 73 7.79 -16.21 4.00
C CYS A 73 9.09 -15.43 4.26
N TYR A 74 9.54 -14.61 3.30
CA TYR A 74 10.72 -13.76 3.51
C TYR A 74 10.49 -12.71 4.60
N TYR A 75 9.26 -12.24 4.76
CA TYR A 75 8.84 -11.36 5.84
C TYR A 75 8.42 -12.18 7.06
N GLY A 76 8.77 -11.69 8.24
CA GLY A 76 8.27 -12.26 9.50
C GLY A 76 6.84 -11.79 9.76
N LEU A 77 5.85 -12.55 9.31
CA LEU A 77 4.44 -12.14 9.36
C LEU A 77 3.97 -11.85 10.79
N ASP A 78 4.29 -12.73 11.74
CA ASP A 78 3.94 -12.51 13.15
C ASP A 78 4.70 -11.33 13.74
N PHE A 79 5.96 -11.14 13.33
CA PHE A 79 6.73 -9.99 13.79
C PHE A 79 6.15 -8.67 13.27
N ALA A 80 5.85 -8.59 11.97
CA ALA A 80 5.39 -7.37 11.32
C ALA A 80 3.94 -6.99 11.68
N TYR A 81 3.05 -7.99 11.81
CA TYR A 81 1.61 -7.76 11.94
C TYR A 81 1.02 -8.08 13.33
N ASP A 82 1.84 -8.62 14.25
CA ASP A 82 1.46 -8.84 15.64
C ASP A 82 2.45 -8.18 16.60
N THR A 83 3.74 -8.56 16.55
CA THR A 83 4.72 -8.09 17.54
C THR A 83 4.96 -6.59 17.45
N ILE A 84 5.16 -6.04 16.25
CA ILE A 84 5.36 -4.59 16.07
C ILE A 84 4.13 -3.81 16.54
N PRO A 85 2.91 -4.05 16.00
CA PRO A 85 1.76 -3.21 16.33
C PRO A 85 1.23 -3.40 17.76
N ASN A 86 1.50 -4.53 18.41
CA ASN A 86 0.96 -4.80 19.74
C ASN A 86 1.98 -4.61 20.87
N LYS A 87 3.31 -4.55 20.57
CA LYS A 87 4.35 -4.55 21.62
C LYS A 87 5.45 -3.51 21.41
N LEU A 88 5.93 -3.33 20.17
CA LEU A 88 7.16 -2.56 19.91
C LEU A 88 6.87 -1.13 19.48
N VAL A 89 5.93 -0.93 18.55
CA VAL A 89 5.42 0.36 18.10
C VAL A 89 3.90 0.26 18.08
N PRO A 90 3.26 0.44 19.25
CA PRO A 90 1.84 0.17 19.43
C PRO A 90 0.96 0.88 18.39
N PHE A 91 -0.02 0.15 17.86
CA PHE A 91 -1.08 0.71 17.04
C PHE A 91 -2.22 1.15 17.94
N ASP A 92 -2.72 2.34 17.74
CA ASP A 92 -3.83 2.88 18.50
C ASP A 92 -5.16 2.44 17.87
N TYR A 93 -5.65 1.29 18.33
CA TYR A 93 -6.90 0.71 17.90
C TYR A 93 -8.10 1.58 18.27
N ASP A 94 -8.06 2.22 19.45
CA ASP A 94 -9.16 3.05 19.94
C ASP A 94 -9.24 4.37 19.13
N GLU A 95 -8.11 4.93 18.72
CA GLU A 95 -8.11 6.11 17.86
C GLU A 95 -8.55 5.75 16.43
N PHE A 96 -8.17 4.56 15.93
CA PHE A 96 -8.68 4.09 14.64
C PHE A 96 -10.20 3.92 14.66
N ASP A 97 -10.79 3.39 15.75
CA ASP A 97 -12.24 3.22 15.88
C ASP A 97 -13.00 4.56 15.93
N LYS A 98 -12.34 5.67 16.23
CA LYS A 98 -12.91 7.02 16.14
C LYS A 98 -12.90 7.60 14.73
N TYR A 99 -12.21 6.95 13.78
CA TYR A 99 -12.24 7.40 12.40
C TYR A 99 -13.64 7.18 11.80
N HIS A 100 -14.33 8.28 11.50
CA HIS A 100 -15.72 8.25 11.02
C HIS A 100 -15.86 7.82 9.56
N GLY A 101 -14.76 7.82 8.81
CA GLY A 101 -14.74 7.41 7.42
C GLY A 101 -14.67 5.90 7.22
N GLU A 102 -14.51 5.51 5.99
CA GLU A 102 -14.34 4.11 5.60
C GLU A 102 -12.91 3.82 5.15
N PHE A 103 -12.35 2.74 5.64
CA PHE A 103 -11.01 2.29 5.26
C PHE A 103 -11.07 0.95 4.54
N TYR A 104 -10.59 0.92 3.30
CA TYR A 104 -10.55 -0.28 2.48
C TYR A 104 -9.12 -0.68 2.10
N ALA A 105 -8.87 -1.99 2.06
CA ALA A 105 -7.67 -2.57 1.50
C ALA A 105 -8.01 -3.41 0.28
N VAL A 106 -7.25 -3.24 -0.79
CA VAL A 106 -7.41 -4.06 -2.01
C VAL A 106 -6.65 -5.37 -1.85
N VAL A 107 -7.31 -6.47 -2.12
CA VAL A 107 -6.71 -7.81 -2.19
C VAL A 107 -7.03 -8.44 -3.54
N THR A 108 -6.24 -9.42 -3.98
CA THR A 108 -6.53 -10.20 -5.19
C THR A 108 -7.01 -11.59 -4.78
N ASN A 109 -8.22 -11.94 -5.16
CA ASN A 109 -8.74 -13.30 -4.96
C ASN A 109 -7.97 -14.27 -5.86
N VAL A 110 -7.33 -15.28 -5.26
CA VAL A 110 -6.47 -16.23 -6.00
C VAL A 110 -7.24 -17.12 -6.96
N LEU A 111 -8.50 -17.41 -6.64
CA LEU A 111 -9.34 -18.29 -7.44
C LEU A 111 -9.88 -17.60 -8.68
N THR A 112 -10.29 -16.35 -8.56
CA THR A 112 -10.90 -15.58 -9.64
C THR A 112 -9.92 -14.66 -10.39
N GLY A 113 -8.83 -14.21 -9.72
CA GLY A 113 -7.93 -13.16 -10.21
C GLY A 113 -8.50 -11.75 -10.04
N GLU A 114 -9.74 -11.61 -9.58
CA GLU A 114 -10.40 -10.32 -9.47
C GLU A 114 -9.97 -9.57 -8.19
N PRO A 115 -9.99 -8.22 -8.23
CA PRO A 115 -9.79 -7.42 -7.03
C PRO A 115 -11.00 -7.53 -6.10
N GLU A 116 -10.74 -7.64 -4.82
CA GLU A 116 -11.73 -7.46 -3.77
C GLU A 116 -11.32 -6.31 -2.85
N TYR A 117 -12.28 -5.52 -2.43
CA TYR A 117 -12.10 -4.32 -1.63
C TYR A 117 -12.64 -4.59 -0.24
N MET A 118 -11.72 -4.91 0.68
CA MET A 118 -12.08 -5.34 2.03
C MET A 118 -12.06 -4.17 3.00
N LYS A 119 -13.19 -3.93 3.67
CA LYS A 119 -13.26 -2.93 4.73
C LYS A 119 -12.43 -3.40 5.91
N TYR A 120 -11.41 -2.63 6.28
CA TYR A 120 -10.60 -2.89 7.46
C TYR A 120 -11.28 -2.31 8.70
N THR A 121 -11.32 -3.10 9.76
CA THR A 121 -11.79 -2.69 11.08
C THR A 121 -10.89 -3.30 12.15
N THR A 122 -10.91 -2.77 13.36
CA THR A 122 -10.14 -3.29 14.50
C THR A 122 -10.61 -4.66 14.97
N ALA A 123 -11.74 -5.16 14.47
CA ALA A 123 -12.18 -6.54 14.67
C ALA A 123 -11.23 -7.57 14.01
N ASP A 124 -10.50 -7.18 12.97
CA ASP A 124 -9.40 -7.99 12.38
C ASP A 124 -8.16 -7.96 13.27
N ARG A 125 -8.24 -8.53 14.47
CA ARG A 125 -7.14 -8.55 15.46
C ARG A 125 -5.89 -9.28 14.97
N ASN A 126 -5.99 -10.11 13.96
CA ASN A 126 -4.86 -10.81 13.34
C ASN A 126 -4.26 -10.06 12.17
N ASN A 127 -4.81 -8.90 11.80
CA ASN A 127 -4.41 -8.10 10.64
C ASN A 127 -4.40 -8.93 9.33
N LEU A 128 -5.36 -9.85 9.17
CA LEU A 128 -5.43 -10.75 8.02
C LEU A 128 -5.62 -9.98 6.72
N ILE A 129 -6.45 -8.93 6.73
CA ILE A 129 -6.67 -8.06 5.58
C ILE A 129 -5.37 -7.34 5.19
N LEU A 130 -4.62 -6.81 6.18
CA LEU A 130 -3.34 -6.15 5.91
C LEU A 130 -2.25 -7.14 5.46
N LYS A 131 -2.23 -8.36 6.01
CA LYS A 131 -1.37 -9.44 5.51
C LYS A 131 -1.70 -9.79 4.06
N ALA A 132 -2.99 -9.96 3.73
CA ALA A 132 -3.45 -10.34 2.40
C ALA A 132 -3.12 -9.27 1.35
N THR A 133 -3.42 -7.99 1.62
CA THR A 133 -3.09 -6.91 0.69
C THR A 133 -1.60 -6.77 0.42
N CYS A 134 -0.72 -7.20 1.35
CA CYS A 134 0.73 -7.18 1.20
C CYS A 134 1.34 -8.50 0.71
N ALA A 135 0.54 -9.54 0.49
CA ALA A 135 1.02 -10.87 0.15
C ALA A 135 1.52 -10.96 -1.30
N LEU A 136 2.76 -10.53 -1.52
CA LEU A 136 3.41 -10.57 -2.82
C LEU A 136 3.57 -12.02 -3.31
N PRO A 137 3.25 -12.32 -4.59
CA PRO A 137 3.44 -13.65 -5.17
C PRO A 137 4.85 -14.18 -4.96
N ILE A 138 4.97 -15.46 -4.62
CA ILE A 138 6.21 -16.21 -4.33
C ILE A 138 6.89 -15.78 -3.02
N LEU A 139 6.87 -14.50 -2.67
CA LEU A 139 7.51 -13.99 -1.45
C LEU A 139 6.65 -14.23 -0.20
N PHE A 140 5.35 -14.40 -0.38
CA PHE A 140 4.39 -14.69 0.67
C PHE A 140 3.59 -15.97 0.35
N PRO A 141 3.12 -16.70 1.36
CA PRO A 141 2.07 -17.68 1.16
C PRO A 141 0.75 -16.98 0.77
N ASN A 142 -0.18 -17.72 0.22
CA ASN A 142 -1.57 -17.24 0.13
C ASN A 142 -2.10 -16.98 1.54
N ILE A 143 -2.72 -15.85 1.76
CA ILE A 143 -3.39 -15.52 3.02
C ILE A 143 -4.86 -15.93 2.89
N TYR A 144 -5.33 -16.73 3.83
CA TYR A 144 -6.70 -17.23 3.82
C TYR A 144 -7.58 -16.36 4.71
N ILE A 145 -8.69 -15.88 4.15
CA ILE A 145 -9.76 -15.19 4.88
C ILE A 145 -11.06 -15.92 4.53
N ASN A 146 -11.74 -16.49 5.53
CA ASN A 146 -12.93 -17.30 5.35
C ASN A 146 -12.75 -18.39 4.25
N ASP A 147 -11.67 -19.17 4.35
CA ASP A 147 -11.27 -20.24 3.42
C ASP A 147 -10.93 -19.79 1.98
N THR A 148 -11.05 -18.53 1.68
CA THR A 148 -10.67 -17.98 0.37
C THR A 148 -9.21 -17.50 0.38
N PRO A 149 -8.37 -17.93 -0.57
CA PRO A 149 -6.98 -17.51 -0.66
C PRO A 149 -6.84 -16.15 -1.35
N TYR A 150 -6.02 -15.28 -0.76
CA TYR A 150 -5.75 -13.93 -1.26
C TYR A 150 -4.25 -13.66 -1.43
N LEU A 151 -3.95 -12.79 -2.37
CA LEU A 151 -2.64 -12.21 -2.64
C LEU A 151 -2.73 -10.68 -2.73
N ASP A 152 -1.57 -10.02 -2.88
CA ASP A 152 -1.41 -8.56 -2.96
C ASP A 152 -2.37 -7.96 -4.01
N GLY A 153 -3.15 -6.97 -3.56
CA GLY A 153 -4.13 -6.27 -4.40
C GLY A 153 -3.53 -5.57 -5.61
N GLY A 154 -2.24 -5.24 -5.55
CA GLY A 154 -1.56 -4.67 -6.70
C GLY A 154 -1.35 -5.62 -7.89
N LEU A 155 -1.80 -6.88 -7.82
CA LEU A 155 -1.89 -7.78 -8.97
C LEU A 155 -3.09 -7.41 -9.86
N SER A 156 -4.24 -7.24 -9.25
CA SER A 156 -5.52 -6.98 -9.94
C SER A 156 -5.81 -5.48 -10.07
N ASP A 157 -5.70 -4.70 -8.98
CA ASP A 157 -5.87 -3.26 -9.01
C ASP A 157 -4.78 -2.55 -8.21
N SER A 158 -3.84 -1.92 -8.91
CA SER A 158 -2.68 -1.26 -8.30
C SER A 158 -2.94 0.19 -7.87
N ILE A 159 -3.98 0.85 -8.41
CA ILE A 159 -4.32 2.26 -8.17
C ILE A 159 -5.84 2.39 -8.16
N PRO A 160 -6.52 2.11 -7.04
CA PRO A 160 -7.96 1.86 -6.96
C PRO A 160 -8.82 3.15 -6.91
N TYR A 161 -8.43 4.21 -7.63
CA TYR A 161 -9.20 5.46 -7.66
C TYR A 161 -10.56 5.30 -8.38
N GLU A 162 -10.66 4.34 -9.31
CA GLU A 162 -11.93 4.06 -9.99
C GLU A 162 -12.96 3.52 -9.00
N LYS A 163 -12.51 2.63 -8.11
CA LYS A 163 -13.37 2.10 -7.03
C LYS A 163 -13.86 3.21 -6.10
N ALA A 164 -13.00 4.17 -5.75
CA ALA A 164 -13.43 5.31 -4.93
C ALA A 164 -14.57 6.11 -5.62
N PHE A 165 -14.49 6.33 -6.93
CA PHE A 165 -15.59 6.96 -7.68
C PHE A 165 -16.84 6.09 -7.73
N GLU A 166 -16.69 4.76 -7.90
CA GLU A 166 -17.83 3.82 -7.89
C GLU A 166 -18.54 3.81 -6.53
N ASP A 167 -17.80 3.99 -5.44
CA ASP A 167 -18.33 4.07 -4.07
C ASP A 167 -18.90 5.45 -3.71
N GLY A 168 -18.94 6.37 -4.68
CA GLY A 168 -19.60 7.67 -4.53
C GLY A 168 -18.69 8.83 -4.17
N CYS A 169 -17.36 8.64 -4.11
CA CYS A 169 -16.44 9.76 -3.97
C CYS A 169 -16.44 10.60 -5.24
N ASP A 170 -16.73 11.88 -5.14
CA ASP A 170 -16.69 12.83 -6.26
C ASP A 170 -15.32 13.52 -6.39
N ARG A 171 -14.48 13.45 -5.34
CA ARG A 171 -13.16 14.06 -5.25
C ARG A 171 -12.15 13.07 -4.68
N VAL A 172 -11.05 12.84 -5.40
CA VAL A 172 -10.08 11.83 -5.03
C VAL A 172 -8.67 12.41 -5.04
N VAL A 173 -7.95 12.24 -3.93
CA VAL A 173 -6.51 12.50 -3.86
C VAL A 173 -5.77 11.17 -4.01
N VAL A 174 -4.88 11.10 -4.99
CA VAL A 174 -4.12 9.88 -5.30
C VAL A 174 -2.64 10.11 -4.98
N VAL A 175 -2.11 9.36 -4.01
CA VAL A 175 -0.68 9.39 -3.69
C VAL A 175 0.00 8.21 -4.38
N LEU A 176 0.83 8.52 -5.38
CA LEU A 176 1.61 7.53 -6.13
C LEU A 176 3.01 7.38 -5.52
N THR A 177 3.59 6.21 -5.70
CA THR A 177 4.94 5.87 -5.23
C THR A 177 5.95 5.77 -6.38
N ARG A 178 5.60 6.37 -7.53
CA ARG A 178 6.45 6.43 -8.73
C ARG A 178 6.41 7.82 -9.35
N GLU A 179 7.53 8.21 -9.88
CA GLU A 179 7.81 9.47 -10.55
C GLU A 179 6.92 9.72 -11.80
N PRO A 180 6.82 10.98 -12.25
CA PRO A 180 6.17 11.30 -13.51
C PRO A 180 6.83 10.56 -14.68
N GLY A 181 6.01 10.05 -15.60
CA GLY A 181 6.52 9.36 -16.79
C GLY A 181 6.83 7.87 -16.58
N TYR A 182 6.86 7.35 -15.35
CA TYR A 182 7.07 5.94 -15.10
C TYR A 182 6.12 5.06 -15.90
N LYS A 183 6.66 4.00 -16.49
CA LYS A 183 5.91 2.94 -17.17
C LYS A 183 6.35 1.59 -16.64
N LYS A 184 5.38 0.79 -16.21
CA LYS A 184 5.63 -0.59 -15.80
C LYS A 184 5.83 -1.46 -17.02
N SER A 185 6.79 -2.41 -16.96
CA SER A 185 7.04 -3.39 -18.00
C SER A 185 6.85 -4.81 -17.47
N THR A 186 6.47 -5.74 -18.36
CA THR A 186 6.46 -7.17 -18.08
C THR A 186 7.84 -7.73 -18.38
N THR A 187 8.54 -8.17 -17.33
CA THR A 187 9.91 -8.71 -17.43
C THR A 187 9.92 -10.22 -17.63
N SER A 188 11.08 -10.77 -17.97
CA SER A 188 11.29 -12.23 -18.02
C SER A 188 11.06 -12.89 -16.66
N SER A 189 11.45 -12.24 -15.57
CA SER A 189 11.14 -12.70 -14.21
C SER A 189 9.63 -12.74 -13.91
N THR A 190 8.87 -11.77 -14.39
CA THR A 190 7.40 -11.79 -14.29
C THR A 190 6.79 -12.98 -15.03
N LYS A 191 7.31 -13.29 -16.23
CA LYS A 191 6.85 -14.46 -17.01
C LYS A 191 7.23 -15.76 -16.32
N ALA A 192 8.41 -15.86 -15.72
CA ALA A 192 8.83 -17.03 -14.94
C ALA A 192 7.94 -17.22 -13.71
N MET A 193 7.63 -16.13 -13.00
CA MET A 193 6.70 -16.13 -11.87
C MET A 193 5.30 -16.60 -12.29
N ALA A 194 4.78 -16.14 -13.42
CA ALA A 194 3.49 -16.58 -13.94
C ALA A 194 3.44 -18.10 -14.21
N ARG A 195 4.56 -18.69 -14.70
CA ARG A 195 4.65 -20.15 -14.87
C ARG A 195 4.61 -20.92 -13.56
N ALA A 196 5.15 -20.36 -12.47
CA ALA A 196 5.08 -20.97 -11.15
C ALA A 196 3.63 -21.04 -10.61
N TYR A 197 2.76 -20.14 -11.06
CA TYR A 197 1.33 -20.11 -10.71
C TYR A 197 0.44 -20.93 -11.66
N HIS A 198 0.96 -21.99 -12.29
CA HIS A 198 0.20 -22.85 -13.22
C HIS A 198 -1.07 -23.46 -12.61
N ARG A 199 -1.10 -23.68 -11.28
CA ARG A 199 -2.29 -24.14 -10.54
C ARG A 199 -3.34 -23.07 -10.32
N TYR A 200 -2.98 -21.80 -10.52
CA TYR A 200 -3.85 -20.63 -10.37
C TYR A 200 -3.77 -19.79 -11.65
N PRO A 201 -4.43 -20.24 -12.73
CA PRO A 201 -4.25 -19.64 -14.07
C PRO A 201 -4.63 -18.15 -14.10
N ASN A 202 -5.62 -17.73 -13.30
CA ASN A 202 -6.02 -16.34 -13.22
C ASN A 202 -4.89 -15.44 -12.65
N ILE A 203 -4.17 -15.91 -11.61
CA ILE A 203 -2.99 -15.21 -11.09
C ILE A 203 -1.86 -15.16 -12.12
N ALA A 204 -1.64 -16.25 -12.87
CA ALA A 204 -0.64 -16.25 -13.95
C ALA A 204 -0.96 -15.21 -15.03
N ILE A 205 -2.24 -15.09 -15.41
CA ILE A 205 -2.74 -14.07 -16.35
C ILE A 205 -2.52 -12.67 -15.77
N ASP A 206 -2.85 -12.44 -14.49
CA ASP A 206 -2.72 -11.16 -13.82
C ASP A 206 -1.27 -10.69 -13.76
N LEU A 207 -0.36 -11.57 -13.42
CA LEU A 207 1.07 -11.26 -13.42
C LEU A 207 1.53 -10.71 -14.77
N VAL A 208 1.08 -11.31 -15.87
CA VAL A 208 1.43 -10.86 -17.23
C VAL A 208 0.73 -9.54 -17.60
N LYS A 209 -0.56 -9.42 -17.30
CA LYS A 209 -1.39 -8.25 -17.67
C LYS A 209 -1.18 -7.05 -16.76
N ARG A 210 -0.64 -7.24 -15.56
CA ARG A 210 -0.46 -6.19 -14.55
C ARG A 210 0.20 -4.91 -15.08
N ALA A 211 1.24 -5.06 -15.91
CA ALA A 211 1.95 -3.90 -16.44
C ALA A 211 1.05 -3.06 -17.37
N GLY A 212 0.29 -3.70 -18.22
CA GLY A 212 -0.65 -3.05 -19.12
C GLY A 212 -1.77 -2.34 -18.36
N ARG A 213 -2.39 -3.01 -17.37
CA ARG A 213 -3.44 -2.43 -16.52
C ARG A 213 -2.92 -1.20 -15.76
N TYR A 214 -1.77 -1.31 -15.10
CA TYR A 214 -1.14 -0.20 -14.39
C TYR A 214 -0.91 1.02 -15.28
N ASN A 215 -0.35 0.81 -16.48
CA ASN A 215 -0.09 1.90 -17.42
C ASN A 215 -1.38 2.52 -17.98
N HIS A 216 -2.43 1.71 -18.15
CA HIS A 216 -3.75 2.18 -18.55
C HIS A 216 -4.37 3.07 -17.45
N SER A 217 -4.34 2.62 -16.19
CA SER A 217 -4.82 3.40 -15.04
C SER A 217 -4.06 4.73 -14.92
N LEU A 218 -2.74 4.74 -15.09
CA LEU A 218 -1.98 5.99 -15.11
C LEU A 218 -2.40 6.95 -16.24
N LYS A 219 -2.71 6.42 -17.44
CA LYS A 219 -3.18 7.26 -18.56
C LYS A 219 -4.53 7.89 -18.25
N LYS A 220 -5.47 7.12 -17.70
CA LYS A 220 -6.79 7.60 -17.30
C LYS A 220 -6.69 8.61 -16.15
N LEU A 221 -5.85 8.31 -15.15
CA LEU A 221 -5.60 9.20 -14.01
C LEU A 221 -5.09 10.58 -14.45
N ARG A 222 -4.13 10.63 -15.39
CA ARG A 222 -3.62 11.92 -15.96
C ARG A 222 -4.72 12.75 -16.63
N ARG A 223 -5.72 12.09 -17.25
CA ARG A 223 -6.87 12.79 -17.83
C ARG A 223 -7.72 13.40 -16.74
N LEU A 224 -8.05 12.62 -15.71
CA LEU A 224 -8.84 13.09 -14.56
C LEU A 224 -8.14 14.23 -13.81
N GLU A 225 -6.81 14.18 -13.69
CA GLU A 225 -6.00 15.25 -13.10
C GLU A 225 -6.12 16.56 -13.91
N LYS A 226 -6.06 16.48 -15.24
CA LYS A 226 -6.27 17.64 -16.12
C LYS A 226 -7.70 18.19 -16.07
N GLU A 227 -8.69 17.32 -15.86
CA GLU A 227 -10.08 17.68 -15.69
C GLU A 227 -10.39 18.25 -14.30
N GLY A 228 -9.39 18.29 -13.39
CA GLY A 228 -9.57 18.76 -12.01
C GLY A 228 -10.43 17.85 -11.11
N LYS A 229 -10.62 16.59 -11.51
CA LYS A 229 -11.40 15.60 -10.76
C LYS A 229 -10.56 14.85 -9.72
N VAL A 230 -9.26 14.87 -9.87
CA VAL A 230 -8.29 14.27 -8.94
C VAL A 230 -7.13 15.21 -8.69
N ILE A 231 -6.55 15.11 -7.50
CA ILE A 231 -5.22 15.64 -7.20
C ILE A 231 -4.25 14.46 -7.13
N VAL A 232 -3.11 14.56 -7.81
CA VAL A 232 -2.10 13.50 -7.81
C VAL A 232 -0.82 14.01 -7.18
N ILE A 233 -0.36 13.31 -6.14
CA ILE A 233 0.89 13.59 -5.43
C ILE A 233 1.86 12.44 -5.71
N ARG A 234 3.09 12.76 -6.10
CA ARG A 234 4.09 11.74 -6.46
C ARG A 234 5.51 12.23 -6.21
N PRO A 235 6.49 11.33 -5.99
CA PRO A 235 7.89 11.70 -5.88
C PRO A 235 8.42 12.23 -7.21
N ASP A 236 9.44 13.08 -7.15
CA ASP A 236 10.11 13.60 -8.35
C ASP A 236 10.92 12.52 -9.04
N SER A 237 11.61 11.69 -8.26
CA SER A 237 12.37 10.53 -8.75
C SER A 237 12.33 9.38 -7.75
N THR A 238 12.37 8.16 -8.28
CA THR A 238 12.61 6.94 -7.50
C THR A 238 13.86 6.20 -7.98
N GLU A 239 14.73 6.90 -8.72
CA GLU A 239 16.00 6.35 -9.18
C GLU A 239 16.88 5.96 -7.99
N GLY A 240 17.48 4.78 -8.05
CA GLY A 240 18.33 4.27 -6.97
C GLY A 240 17.60 3.89 -5.67
N PHE A 241 16.26 3.98 -5.61
CA PHE A 241 15.48 3.56 -4.44
C PHE A 241 14.92 2.14 -4.61
N SER A 242 15.38 1.21 -3.78
CA SER A 242 14.98 -0.19 -3.81
C SER A 242 13.56 -0.41 -3.22
N ARG A 243 12.89 -1.50 -3.65
CA ARG A 243 11.67 -1.97 -2.95
C ARG A 243 11.93 -2.45 -1.52
N LEU A 244 13.14 -2.92 -1.27
CA LEU A 244 13.60 -3.42 0.03
C LEU A 244 14.77 -2.55 0.49
N GLU A 245 14.57 -1.22 0.45
CA GLU A 245 15.59 -0.25 0.82
C GLU A 245 15.99 -0.42 2.29
N ARG A 246 17.30 -0.36 2.56
CA ARG A 246 17.86 -0.46 3.91
C ARG A 246 18.69 0.75 4.27
N ASP A 247 19.00 1.57 3.30
CA ASP A 247 19.71 2.83 3.51
C ASP A 247 18.75 3.82 4.18
N LYS A 248 18.99 4.07 5.47
CA LYS A 248 18.14 4.92 6.30
C LYS A 248 18.13 6.37 5.84
N GLU A 249 19.23 6.85 5.27
CA GLU A 249 19.30 8.22 4.71
C GLU A 249 18.40 8.34 3.49
N LYS A 250 18.43 7.37 2.57
CA LYS A 250 17.50 7.33 1.43
C LYS A 250 16.05 7.24 1.87
N ILE A 251 15.77 6.45 2.91
CA ILE A 251 14.42 6.31 3.47
C ILE A 251 13.94 7.66 4.02
N LEU A 252 14.77 8.35 4.80
CA LEU A 252 14.47 9.68 5.34
C LEU A 252 14.25 10.70 4.23
N ASN A 253 15.14 10.78 3.25
CA ASN A 253 15.02 11.72 2.15
C ASN A 253 13.73 11.53 1.35
N MET A 254 13.30 10.28 1.13
CA MET A 254 12.04 9.97 0.43
C MET A 254 10.80 10.34 1.28
N TYR A 255 10.88 10.15 2.61
CA TYR A 255 9.85 10.58 3.54
C TYR A 255 9.75 12.11 3.57
N ASP A 256 10.88 12.81 3.72
CA ASP A 256 10.96 14.27 3.79
C ASP A 256 10.44 14.93 2.51
N GLU A 257 10.74 14.34 1.34
CA GLU A 257 10.15 14.77 0.07
C GLU A 257 8.62 14.65 0.09
N GLY A 258 8.11 13.51 0.57
CA GLY A 258 6.67 13.30 0.72
C GLY A 258 6.02 14.29 1.67
N TYR A 259 6.66 14.53 2.81
CA TYR A 259 6.17 15.48 3.81
C TYR A 259 6.16 16.92 3.26
N ALA A 260 7.25 17.37 2.65
CA ALA A 260 7.33 18.70 2.04
C ALA A 260 6.25 18.91 0.97
N LYS A 261 6.05 17.93 0.08
CA LYS A 261 4.98 18.00 -0.93
C LYS A 261 3.58 17.96 -0.32
N GLY A 262 3.39 17.22 0.77
CA GLY A 262 2.14 17.20 1.52
C GLY A 262 1.81 18.56 2.13
N ILE A 263 2.79 19.23 2.75
CA ILE A 263 2.64 20.58 3.28
C ILE A 263 2.31 21.59 2.16
N ASP A 264 3.08 21.57 1.09
CA ASP A 264 2.93 22.51 -0.04
C ASP A 264 1.52 22.44 -0.67
N ILE A 265 0.98 21.22 -0.83
CA ILE A 265 -0.32 21.01 -1.49
C ILE A 265 -1.52 21.05 -0.53
N SER A 266 -1.29 21.09 0.78
CA SER A 266 -2.34 20.92 1.81
C SER A 266 -3.49 21.91 1.66
N GLY A 267 -3.21 23.19 1.42
CA GLY A 267 -4.24 24.21 1.19
C GLY A 267 -5.14 23.87 -0.01
N LYS A 268 -4.52 23.47 -1.13
CA LYS A 268 -5.27 23.06 -2.33
C LYS A 268 -6.13 21.81 -2.07
N VAL A 269 -5.62 20.84 -1.29
CA VAL A 269 -6.37 19.62 -0.94
C VAL A 269 -7.54 19.97 -0.03
N ALA A 270 -7.35 20.82 0.98
CA ALA A 270 -8.44 21.27 1.85
C ALA A 270 -9.56 21.99 1.05
N GLU A 271 -9.20 22.90 0.17
CA GLU A 271 -10.16 23.57 -0.73
C GLU A 271 -10.85 22.58 -1.69
N PHE A 272 -10.10 21.56 -2.14
CA PHE A 272 -10.63 20.53 -3.04
C PHE A 272 -11.67 19.66 -2.35
N PHE A 273 -11.50 19.32 -1.08
CA PHE A 273 -12.48 18.54 -0.31
C PHE A 273 -13.66 19.40 0.18
N ALA A 274 -13.48 20.70 0.36
CA ALA A 274 -14.55 21.59 0.83
C ALA A 274 -15.61 21.96 -0.24
N LYS A 275 -15.30 21.76 -1.50
CA LYS A 275 -16.22 22.04 -2.64
C LYS A 275 -17.23 20.92 -2.84
#